data_b2b82988d4767c2d5a121069b3d2c880
#
_entry.id   b2b82988d4767c2d5a121069b3d2c880
#
_cell.length_a   1.000
_cell.length_b   1.000
_cell.length_c   1.000
_cell.angle_alpha   90.00
_cell.angle_beta   90.00
_cell.angle_gamma   90.00
#
_symmetry.space_group_name_H-M   'P 1'
#
loop_
_entity.id
_entity.type
_entity.pdbx_description
1 polymer ?
#
loop_
_entity_poly.entity_id
_entity_poly.type
_entity_poly.pdbx_seq_one_letter_code
_entity_poly.pdbx_strand_id
1 'polypeptide(L)'
;NDPIYIQFGRFVSDLANGDFGDSLRKQRPAIDVVLEAIPVTLSLAAVAMSIALLGAILIGSLAAYKPNGVFDRISRVVSLTAASAPDFWVAITAILIFSVSLRWLPTSGIGGFPYWIMPIGILVIRPLGLLVQVVRGSMITALSSDFVKTARAKGVKEKSVIFKHGLRNGLLPVITVAGDQAAAIANGAVIVETIFGWPGIGKLMIDSILQRDFAVVQASILITAIVILSINIIIDIAYAVLDPRIRHK
;
A
#
# COMPACT_ATOMS: atom_id res chain seq x y z
N ASN A 1 21.20 -29.30 24.66
CA ASN A 1 22.35 -28.36 24.82
C ASN A 1 23.33 -28.45 23.65
N ASP A 2 22.81 -28.44 22.41
CA ASP A 2 23.67 -28.45 21.22
C ASP A 2 24.31 -27.06 21.04
N PRO A 3 25.55 -26.99 20.50
CA PRO A 3 26.18 -25.72 20.16
C PRO A 3 25.30 -24.88 19.21
N ILE A 4 25.40 -23.54 19.31
CA ILE A 4 24.50 -22.61 18.61
C ILE A 4 24.54 -22.78 17.07
N TYR A 5 25.67 -23.16 16.50
CA TYR A 5 25.82 -23.43 15.08
C TYR A 5 25.07 -24.67 14.61
N ILE A 6 24.92 -25.71 15.49
CA ILE A 6 24.11 -26.91 15.20
C ILE A 6 22.62 -26.56 15.25
N GLN A 7 22.23 -25.77 16.27
CA GLN A 7 20.83 -25.29 16.40
C GLN A 7 20.46 -24.44 15.18
N PHE A 8 21.34 -23.54 14.76
CA PHE A 8 21.12 -22.72 13.56
C PHE A 8 21.03 -23.56 12.28
N GLY A 9 21.92 -24.57 12.14
CA GLY A 9 21.89 -25.48 11.00
C GLY A 9 20.60 -26.27 10.90
N ARG A 10 20.07 -26.78 12.03
CA ARG A 10 18.76 -27.45 12.08
C ARG A 10 17.63 -26.47 11.71
N PHE A 11 17.61 -25.30 12.32
CA PHE A 11 16.63 -24.27 12.02
C PHE A 11 16.55 -23.93 10.52
N VAL A 12 17.70 -23.74 9.87
CA VAL A 12 17.75 -23.49 8.43
C VAL A 12 17.27 -24.70 7.62
N SER A 13 17.63 -25.91 8.05
CA SER A 13 17.16 -27.14 7.42
C SER A 13 15.65 -27.32 7.55
N ASP A 14 15.10 -27.07 8.73
CA ASP A 14 13.65 -27.16 8.98
C ASP A 14 12.88 -26.14 8.15
N LEU A 15 13.38 -24.90 8.10
CA LEU A 15 12.80 -23.85 7.23
C LEU A 15 12.84 -24.24 5.74
N ALA A 16 13.94 -24.85 5.27
CA ALA A 16 14.05 -25.29 3.87
C ALA A 16 13.04 -26.41 3.53
N ASN A 17 12.62 -27.16 4.53
CA ASN A 17 11.57 -28.19 4.42
C ASN A 17 10.14 -27.64 4.66
N GLY A 18 10.00 -26.32 4.91
CA GLY A 18 8.71 -25.68 5.18
C GLY A 18 8.22 -25.84 6.62
N ASP A 19 9.07 -26.32 7.52
CA ASP A 19 8.75 -26.43 8.94
C ASP A 19 9.19 -25.16 9.68
N PHE A 20 8.20 -24.38 10.12
CA PHE A 20 8.39 -23.14 10.90
C PHE A 20 8.20 -23.37 12.41
N GLY A 21 8.04 -24.63 12.82
CA GLY A 21 7.69 -25.02 14.18
C GLY A 21 6.22 -24.81 14.53
N ASP A 22 5.86 -25.24 15.73
CA ASP A 22 4.50 -25.16 16.24
C ASP A 22 4.28 -23.92 17.11
N SER A 23 3.12 -23.30 16.97
CA SER A 23 2.66 -22.25 17.85
C SER A 23 2.42 -22.82 19.25
N LEU A 24 3.12 -22.28 20.23
CA LEU A 24 2.94 -22.68 21.64
C LEU A 24 1.55 -22.30 22.19
N ARG A 25 0.92 -21.28 21.62
CA ARG A 25 -0.37 -20.75 22.05
C ARG A 25 -1.54 -21.39 21.31
N LYS A 26 -1.39 -21.59 19.99
CA LYS A 26 -2.46 -22.14 19.15
C LYS A 26 -2.37 -23.65 18.96
N GLN A 27 -1.29 -24.29 19.42
CA GLN A 27 -1.05 -25.74 19.37
C GLN A 27 -1.24 -26.33 17.97
N ARG A 28 -0.76 -25.62 16.95
CA ARG A 28 -0.79 -26.00 15.54
C ARG A 28 0.38 -25.38 14.79
N PRO A 29 0.72 -25.86 13.59
CA PRO A 29 1.84 -25.32 12.82
C PRO A 29 1.78 -23.80 12.68
N ALA A 30 2.91 -23.11 12.93
CA ALA A 30 2.99 -21.67 12.88
C ALA A 30 2.70 -21.14 11.47
N ILE A 31 3.08 -21.90 10.44
CA ILE A 31 2.81 -21.55 9.04
C ILE A 31 1.31 -21.42 8.76
N ASP A 32 0.48 -22.33 9.25
CA ASP A 32 -0.97 -22.31 9.03
C ASP A 32 -1.60 -21.06 9.65
N VAL A 33 -1.13 -20.71 10.85
CA VAL A 33 -1.59 -19.51 11.56
C VAL A 33 -1.28 -18.24 10.76
N VAL A 34 -0.11 -18.18 10.14
CA VAL A 34 0.32 -17.03 9.36
C VAL A 34 -0.42 -16.97 8.01
N LEU A 35 -0.57 -18.12 7.34
CA LEU A 35 -1.26 -18.17 6.05
C LEU A 35 -2.73 -17.73 6.13
N GLU A 36 -3.40 -17.96 7.27
CA GLU A 36 -4.77 -17.46 7.51
C GLU A 36 -4.83 -15.93 7.63
N ALA A 37 -3.77 -15.28 8.11
CA ALA A 37 -3.72 -13.84 8.29
C ALA A 37 -3.35 -13.06 7.01
N ILE A 38 -2.63 -13.69 6.07
CA ILE A 38 -2.19 -13.06 4.80
C ILE A 38 -3.33 -12.45 4.00
N PRO A 39 -4.44 -13.18 3.70
CA PRO A 39 -5.52 -12.63 2.87
C PRO A 39 -6.14 -11.37 3.48
N VAL A 40 -6.17 -11.27 4.80
CA VAL A 40 -6.72 -10.10 5.51
C VAL A 40 -5.86 -8.87 5.25
N THR A 41 -4.55 -8.95 5.46
CA THR A 41 -3.61 -7.85 5.18
C THR A 41 -3.62 -7.48 3.70
N LEU A 42 -3.56 -8.48 2.81
CA LEU A 42 -3.55 -8.23 1.37
C LEU A 42 -4.85 -7.60 0.87
N SER A 43 -6.01 -7.98 1.42
CA SER A 43 -7.29 -7.38 1.04
C SER A 43 -7.36 -5.90 1.43
N LEU A 44 -6.92 -5.55 2.65
CA LEU A 44 -6.82 -4.16 3.09
C LEU A 44 -5.86 -3.36 2.20
N ALA A 45 -4.67 -3.90 1.95
CA ALA A 45 -3.66 -3.26 1.12
C ALA A 45 -4.14 -3.06 -0.32
N ALA A 46 -4.76 -4.06 -0.92
CA ALA A 46 -5.27 -3.99 -2.29
C ALA A 46 -6.38 -2.95 -2.45
N VAL A 47 -7.34 -2.92 -1.52
CA VAL A 47 -8.43 -1.93 -1.56
C VAL A 47 -7.89 -0.53 -1.32
N ALA A 48 -7.04 -0.34 -0.30
CA ALA A 48 -6.45 0.96 0.00
C ALA A 48 -5.60 1.48 -1.17
N MET A 49 -4.77 0.63 -1.76
CA MET A 49 -3.91 1.00 -2.89
C MET A 49 -4.73 1.35 -4.13
N SER A 50 -5.81 0.60 -4.42
CA SER A 50 -6.71 0.88 -5.54
C SER A 50 -7.37 2.25 -5.39
N ILE A 51 -7.88 2.58 -4.20
CA ILE A 51 -8.48 3.89 -3.92
C ILE A 51 -7.44 5.00 -4.02
N ALA A 52 -6.24 4.79 -3.44
CA ALA A 52 -5.16 5.77 -3.49
C ALA A 52 -4.72 6.07 -4.93
N LEU A 53 -4.52 5.04 -5.74
CA LEU A 53 -4.10 5.17 -7.13
C LEU A 53 -5.16 5.87 -8.00
N LEU A 54 -6.42 5.45 -7.91
CA LEU A 54 -7.52 6.07 -8.65
C LEU A 54 -7.72 7.53 -8.25
N GLY A 55 -7.71 7.81 -6.95
CA GLY A 55 -7.78 9.17 -6.42
C GLY A 55 -6.61 10.04 -6.88
N ALA A 56 -5.39 9.50 -6.84
CA ALA A 56 -4.19 10.20 -7.30
C ALA A 56 -4.22 10.51 -8.79
N ILE A 57 -4.66 9.58 -9.62
CA ILE A 57 -4.83 9.80 -11.07
C ILE A 57 -5.82 10.93 -11.32
N LEU A 58 -6.95 10.94 -10.65
CA LEU A 58 -7.95 11.98 -10.83
C LEU A 58 -7.45 13.34 -10.34
N ILE A 59 -7.02 13.43 -9.08
CA ILE A 59 -6.59 14.69 -8.45
C ILE A 59 -5.34 15.24 -9.14
N GLY A 60 -4.33 14.39 -9.35
CA GLY A 60 -3.06 14.79 -9.96
C GLY A 60 -3.20 15.24 -11.41
N SER A 61 -4.04 14.56 -12.21
CA SER A 61 -4.31 14.96 -13.60
C SER A 61 -5.06 16.29 -13.68
N LEU A 62 -6.05 16.51 -12.81
CA LEU A 62 -6.78 17.77 -12.73
C LEU A 62 -5.88 18.91 -12.25
N ALA A 63 -5.01 18.68 -11.28
CA ALA A 63 -4.03 19.65 -10.80
C ALA A 63 -3.03 20.03 -11.89
N ALA A 64 -2.59 19.07 -12.70
CA ALA A 64 -1.67 19.28 -13.79
C ALA A 64 -2.28 20.04 -14.98
N TYR A 65 -3.60 20.07 -15.14
CA TYR A 65 -4.28 20.77 -16.24
C TYR A 65 -4.09 22.29 -16.19
N LYS A 66 -4.14 22.88 -14.97
CA LYS A 66 -3.87 24.31 -14.76
C LYS A 66 -2.81 24.48 -13.66
N PRO A 67 -1.52 24.34 -14.02
CA PRO A 67 -0.44 24.49 -13.05
C PRO A 67 -0.47 25.87 -12.39
N ASN A 68 -0.18 25.92 -11.10
CA ASN A 68 -0.23 27.11 -10.25
C ASN A 68 -1.64 27.73 -10.06
N GLY A 69 -2.69 27.09 -10.56
CA GLY A 69 -4.08 27.45 -10.27
C GLY A 69 -4.47 27.16 -8.81
N VAL A 70 -5.64 27.60 -8.39
CA VAL A 70 -6.14 27.40 -7.01
C VAL A 70 -6.24 25.92 -6.66
N PHE A 71 -6.82 25.12 -7.55
CA PHE A 71 -6.94 23.67 -7.34
C PHE A 71 -5.56 22.99 -7.19
N ASP A 72 -4.60 23.34 -8.03
CA ASP A 72 -3.23 22.83 -7.96
C ASP A 72 -2.54 23.19 -6.62
N ARG A 73 -2.71 24.43 -6.16
CA ARG A 73 -2.12 24.86 -4.87
C ARG A 73 -2.74 24.11 -3.69
N ILE A 74 -4.06 24.00 -3.66
CA ILE A 74 -4.77 23.28 -2.59
C ILE A 74 -4.40 21.80 -2.61
N SER A 75 -4.46 21.14 -3.77
CA SER A 75 -4.13 19.71 -3.88
C SER A 75 -2.69 19.43 -3.44
N ARG A 76 -1.74 20.32 -3.74
CA ARG A 76 -0.34 20.19 -3.32
C ARG A 76 -0.20 20.31 -1.80
N VAL A 77 -0.80 21.30 -1.17
CA VAL A 77 -0.76 21.48 0.29
C VAL A 77 -1.38 20.28 0.99
N VAL A 78 -2.59 19.89 0.57
CA VAL A 78 -3.31 18.74 1.15
C VAL A 78 -2.51 17.44 0.98
N SER A 79 -1.96 17.20 -0.21
CA SER A 79 -1.16 16.01 -0.49
C SER A 79 0.13 15.94 0.34
N LEU A 80 0.83 17.06 0.51
CA LEU A 80 2.04 17.12 1.35
C LEU A 80 1.70 16.87 2.83
N THR A 81 0.62 17.48 3.33
CA THR A 81 0.15 17.26 4.70
C THR A 81 -0.24 15.79 4.90
N ALA A 82 -0.99 15.22 3.97
CA ALA A 82 -1.40 13.81 3.99
C ALA A 82 -0.19 12.86 4.01
N ALA A 83 0.82 13.12 3.17
CA ALA A 83 2.02 12.30 3.12
C ALA A 83 2.89 12.38 4.38
N SER A 84 2.79 13.46 5.15
CA SER A 84 3.60 13.72 6.34
C SER A 84 2.94 13.28 7.65
N ALA A 85 1.63 13.01 7.64
CA ALA A 85 0.89 12.68 8.86
C ALA A 85 1.24 11.25 9.33
N PRO A 86 1.57 11.04 10.63
CA PRO A 86 1.81 9.70 11.17
C PRO A 86 0.51 8.88 11.21
N ASP A 87 0.53 7.66 10.66
CA ASP A 87 -0.66 6.80 10.53
C ASP A 87 -1.36 6.54 11.87
N PHE A 88 -0.59 6.29 12.94
CA PHE A 88 -1.16 6.06 14.27
C PHE A 88 -1.90 7.29 14.83
N TRP A 89 -1.37 8.48 14.57
CA TRP A 89 -2.00 9.72 15.04
C TRP A 89 -3.32 9.98 14.31
N VAL A 90 -3.33 9.77 12.99
CA VAL A 90 -4.53 9.87 12.17
C VAL A 90 -5.57 8.85 12.61
N ALA A 91 -5.14 7.59 12.90
CA ALA A 91 -6.01 6.51 13.34
C ALA A 91 -6.71 6.85 14.66
N ILE A 92 -5.94 7.27 15.67
CA ILE A 92 -6.50 7.61 16.99
C ILE A 92 -7.43 8.83 16.88
N THR A 93 -7.03 9.85 16.11
CA THR A 93 -7.85 11.05 15.90
C THR A 93 -9.16 10.70 15.17
N ALA A 94 -9.10 9.83 14.15
CA ALA A 94 -10.29 9.36 13.44
C ALA A 94 -11.25 8.59 14.37
N ILE A 95 -10.73 7.70 15.22
CA ILE A 95 -11.53 6.99 16.23
C ILE A 95 -12.21 7.99 17.19
N LEU A 96 -11.47 8.96 17.72
CA LEU A 96 -12.03 9.96 18.63
C LEU A 96 -13.14 10.77 17.98
N ILE A 97 -12.97 11.18 16.74
CA ILE A 97 -13.98 11.97 16.03
C ILE A 97 -15.16 11.09 15.59
N PHE A 98 -14.90 10.08 14.77
CA PHE A 98 -15.97 9.35 14.08
C PHE A 98 -16.64 8.28 14.94
N SER A 99 -15.94 7.68 15.90
CA SER A 99 -16.51 6.61 16.72
C SER A 99 -16.96 7.10 18.07
N VAL A 100 -16.15 7.91 18.77
CA VAL A 100 -16.46 8.34 20.12
C VAL A 100 -17.39 9.56 20.12
N SER A 101 -17.02 10.63 19.38
CA SER A 101 -17.79 11.87 19.39
C SER A 101 -19.04 11.79 18.52
N LEU A 102 -18.91 11.38 17.26
CA LEU A 102 -20.01 11.34 16.30
C LEU A 102 -20.80 10.02 16.33
N ARG A 103 -20.20 8.93 16.82
CA ARG A 103 -20.80 7.59 16.88
C ARG A 103 -21.27 7.06 15.51
N TRP A 104 -20.58 7.44 14.45
CA TRP A 104 -20.92 7.04 13.07
C TRP A 104 -20.31 5.70 12.68
N LEU A 105 -19.11 5.41 13.18
CA LEU A 105 -18.33 4.24 12.80
C LEU A 105 -17.89 3.45 14.04
N PRO A 106 -17.67 2.13 13.90
CA PRO A 106 -17.18 1.29 15.00
C PRO A 106 -15.73 1.64 15.33
N THR A 107 -15.35 1.52 16.60
CA THR A 107 -13.98 1.79 17.06
C THR A 107 -12.97 0.76 16.59
N SER A 108 -13.36 -0.52 16.55
CA SER A 108 -12.49 -1.66 16.23
C SER A 108 -13.32 -2.90 15.94
N GLY A 109 -12.65 -3.97 15.48
CA GLY A 109 -13.26 -5.27 15.18
C GLY A 109 -13.45 -5.50 13.69
N ILE A 110 -14.09 -6.66 13.37
CA ILE A 110 -14.39 -7.08 12.00
C ILE A 110 -15.90 -7.18 11.86
N GLY A 111 -16.40 -6.73 10.71
CA GLY A 111 -17.81 -6.79 10.43
C GLY A 111 -18.12 -6.35 9.01
N GLY A 112 -19.33 -5.83 8.81
CA GLY A 112 -19.76 -5.30 7.53
C GLY A 112 -18.99 -4.04 7.10
N PHE A 113 -19.46 -3.42 6.01
CA PHE A 113 -18.82 -2.26 5.38
C PHE A 113 -18.36 -1.13 6.34
N PRO A 114 -19.08 -0.74 7.41
CA PRO A 114 -18.62 0.32 8.31
C PRO A 114 -17.28 0.07 8.98
N TYR A 115 -16.90 -1.20 9.21
CA TYR A 115 -15.63 -1.56 9.82
C TYR A 115 -14.42 -1.35 8.88
N TRP A 116 -14.66 -1.30 7.56
CA TRP A 116 -13.62 -1.09 6.54
C TRP A 116 -13.27 0.39 6.34
N ILE A 117 -14.18 1.31 6.65
CA ILE A 117 -14.06 2.72 6.28
C ILE A 117 -12.83 3.37 6.90
N MET A 118 -12.68 3.27 8.23
CA MET A 118 -11.55 3.91 8.91
C MET A 118 -10.20 3.25 8.61
N PRO A 119 -10.03 1.91 8.72
CA PRO A 119 -8.77 1.26 8.37
C PRO A 119 -8.31 1.59 6.95
N ILE A 120 -9.20 1.46 5.97
CA ILE A 120 -8.87 1.79 4.57
C ILE A 120 -8.57 3.27 4.42
N GLY A 121 -9.40 4.15 5.00
CA GLY A 121 -9.19 5.59 4.91
C GLY A 121 -7.80 6.01 5.38
N ILE A 122 -7.31 5.44 6.47
CA ILE A 122 -5.98 5.73 7.01
C ILE A 122 -4.89 5.19 6.09
N LEU A 123 -5.01 3.94 5.64
CA LEU A 123 -4.03 3.33 4.71
C LEU A 123 -3.97 4.06 3.37
N VAL A 124 -5.03 4.76 2.96
CA VAL A 124 -5.10 5.55 1.71
C VAL A 124 -4.38 6.89 1.82
N ILE A 125 -4.44 7.56 2.97
CA ILE A 125 -4.03 8.98 3.12
C ILE A 125 -2.60 9.21 2.63
N ARG A 126 -1.63 8.47 3.13
CA ARG A 126 -0.21 8.65 2.82
C ARG A 126 0.13 8.31 1.36
N PRO A 127 -0.23 7.12 0.83
CA PRO A 127 0.03 6.79 -0.57
C PRO A 127 -0.69 7.74 -1.54
N LEU A 128 -1.92 8.14 -1.25
CA LEU A 128 -2.65 9.11 -2.05
C LEU A 128 -1.89 10.43 -2.14
N GLY A 129 -1.41 10.95 -1.00
CA GLY A 129 -0.63 12.19 -0.97
C GLY A 129 0.62 12.13 -1.84
N LEU A 130 1.40 11.06 -1.73
CA LEU A 130 2.61 10.86 -2.52
C LEU A 130 2.29 10.67 -4.01
N LEU A 131 1.35 9.81 -4.34
CA LEU A 131 0.98 9.52 -5.72
C LEU A 131 0.37 10.73 -6.45
N VAL A 132 -0.41 11.58 -5.77
CA VAL A 132 -0.92 12.83 -6.35
C VAL A 132 0.24 13.71 -6.83
N GLN A 133 1.32 13.83 -6.07
CA GLN A 133 2.50 14.62 -6.47
C GLN A 133 3.19 14.01 -7.69
N VAL A 134 3.34 12.69 -7.73
CA VAL A 134 3.98 11.98 -8.86
C VAL A 134 3.12 12.09 -10.11
N VAL A 135 1.82 11.82 -10.04
CA VAL A 135 0.88 11.95 -11.16
C VAL A 135 0.89 13.38 -11.69
N ARG A 136 0.79 14.37 -10.79
CA ARG A 136 0.83 15.78 -11.17
C ARG A 136 2.12 16.13 -11.93
N GLY A 137 3.28 15.76 -11.40
CA GLY A 137 4.58 16.05 -12.04
C GLY A 137 4.68 15.40 -13.42
N SER A 138 4.38 14.11 -13.53
CA SER A 138 4.39 13.35 -14.78
C SER A 138 3.41 13.92 -15.81
N MET A 139 2.22 14.30 -15.36
CA MET A 139 1.19 14.89 -16.23
C MET A 139 1.58 16.27 -16.74
N ILE A 140 2.21 17.13 -15.94
CA ILE A 140 2.73 18.44 -16.41
C ILE A 140 3.72 18.21 -17.55
N THR A 141 4.67 17.29 -17.38
CA THR A 141 5.64 16.94 -18.42
C THR A 141 4.96 16.39 -19.67
N ALA A 142 4.03 15.46 -19.52
CA ALA A 142 3.30 14.87 -20.63
C ALA A 142 2.45 15.90 -21.39
N LEU A 143 1.75 16.80 -20.71
CA LEU A 143 0.88 17.81 -21.30
C LEU A 143 1.65 18.96 -21.99
N SER A 144 2.93 19.14 -21.68
CA SER A 144 3.82 20.12 -22.34
C SER A 144 4.50 19.57 -23.60
N SER A 145 4.38 18.29 -23.89
CA SER A 145 5.04 17.62 -25.01
C SER A 145 4.46 17.98 -26.38
N ASP A 146 5.25 17.79 -27.45
CA ASP A 146 4.86 18.16 -28.81
C ASP A 146 3.72 17.32 -29.37
N PHE A 147 3.61 16.05 -28.97
CA PHE A 147 2.47 15.23 -29.39
C PHE A 147 1.13 15.76 -28.83
N VAL A 148 1.14 16.36 -27.64
CA VAL A 148 -0.06 17.01 -27.05
C VAL A 148 -0.37 18.32 -27.79
N LYS A 149 0.63 19.12 -28.12
CA LYS A 149 0.44 20.34 -28.97
C LYS A 149 -0.19 19.97 -30.30
N THR A 150 0.31 18.90 -30.94
CA THR A 150 -0.24 18.37 -32.19
C THR A 150 -1.70 17.90 -32.04
N ALA A 151 -2.02 17.21 -30.95
CA ALA A 151 -3.39 16.77 -30.70
C ALA A 151 -4.36 17.95 -30.53
N ARG A 152 -3.93 19.00 -29.80
CA ARG A 152 -4.70 20.25 -29.67
C ARG A 152 -4.87 20.98 -30.99
N ALA A 153 -3.82 21.07 -31.80
CA ALA A 153 -3.88 21.68 -33.15
C ALA A 153 -4.86 20.94 -34.06
N LYS A 154 -5.04 19.63 -33.88
CA LYS A 154 -6.04 18.82 -34.61
C LYS A 154 -7.46 18.92 -34.02
N GLY A 155 -7.71 19.79 -33.05
CA GLY A 155 -9.04 20.00 -32.47
C GLY A 155 -9.53 18.90 -31.52
N VAL A 156 -8.63 18.07 -30.97
CA VAL A 156 -9.01 17.03 -30.01
C VAL A 156 -9.54 17.69 -28.74
N LYS A 157 -10.70 17.22 -28.24
CA LYS A 157 -11.32 17.72 -27.00
C LYS A 157 -10.34 17.62 -25.83
N GLU A 158 -10.25 18.68 -25.00
CA GLU A 158 -9.28 18.78 -23.90
C GLU A 158 -9.36 17.61 -22.91
N LYS A 159 -10.57 17.11 -22.60
CA LYS A 159 -10.76 15.90 -21.79
C LYS A 159 -10.02 14.68 -22.38
N SER A 160 -10.05 14.52 -23.71
CA SER A 160 -9.34 13.43 -24.38
C SER A 160 -7.83 13.67 -24.41
N VAL A 161 -7.39 14.93 -24.52
CA VAL A 161 -5.98 15.31 -24.42
C VAL A 161 -5.43 14.91 -23.07
N ILE A 162 -6.13 15.21 -21.98
CA ILE A 162 -5.70 14.88 -20.61
C ILE A 162 -5.71 13.37 -20.38
N PHE A 163 -6.88 12.73 -20.49
CA PHE A 163 -7.07 11.35 -20.02
C PHE A 163 -6.68 10.28 -21.03
N LYS A 164 -6.61 10.58 -22.33
CA LYS A 164 -6.19 9.59 -23.35
C LYS A 164 -4.75 9.81 -23.82
N HIS A 165 -4.36 11.05 -24.11
CA HIS A 165 -3.02 11.32 -24.62
C HIS A 165 -2.01 11.61 -23.52
N GLY A 166 -2.33 12.49 -22.57
CA GLY A 166 -1.45 12.85 -21.47
C GLY A 166 -1.25 11.71 -20.47
N LEU A 167 -2.36 11.13 -19.97
CA LEU A 167 -2.32 10.12 -18.94
C LEU A 167 -1.56 8.86 -19.37
N ARG A 168 -1.78 8.37 -20.58
CA ARG A 168 -1.10 7.17 -21.09
C ARG A 168 0.43 7.27 -21.02
N ASN A 169 0.98 8.45 -21.30
CA ASN A 169 2.42 8.68 -21.25
C ASN A 169 2.90 9.11 -19.86
N GLY A 170 2.03 9.75 -19.07
CA GLY A 170 2.34 10.19 -17.72
C GLY A 170 2.27 9.09 -16.65
N LEU A 171 1.67 7.91 -16.96
CA LEU A 171 1.51 6.84 -15.98
C LEU A 171 2.78 6.02 -15.73
N LEU A 172 3.75 5.98 -16.64
CA LEU A 172 4.94 5.14 -16.46
C LEU A 172 5.67 5.37 -15.12
N PRO A 173 6.03 6.61 -14.73
CA PRO A 173 6.66 6.86 -13.43
C PRO A 173 5.71 6.58 -12.25
N VAL A 174 4.40 6.70 -12.48
CA VAL A 174 3.38 6.47 -11.44
C VAL A 174 3.32 5.00 -11.06
N ILE A 175 3.42 4.08 -12.01
CA ILE A 175 3.36 2.63 -11.78
C ILE A 175 4.50 2.19 -10.88
N THR A 176 5.72 2.68 -11.10
CA THR A 176 6.88 2.37 -10.27
C THR A 176 6.65 2.79 -8.81
N VAL A 177 6.28 4.07 -8.61
CA VAL A 177 6.02 4.58 -7.26
C VAL A 177 4.81 3.92 -6.62
N ALA A 178 3.77 3.58 -7.40
CA ALA A 178 2.61 2.85 -6.91
C ALA A 178 3.00 1.45 -6.40
N GLY A 179 3.94 0.80 -7.06
CA GLY A 179 4.48 -0.47 -6.63
C GLY A 179 5.19 -0.37 -5.28
N ASP A 180 6.10 0.59 -5.13
CA ASP A 180 6.79 0.84 -3.87
C ASP A 180 5.78 1.13 -2.74
N GLN A 181 4.73 1.93 -3.04
CA GLN A 181 3.69 2.22 -2.06
C GLN A 181 2.85 0.99 -1.71
N ALA A 182 2.57 0.08 -2.65
CA ALA A 182 1.85 -1.16 -2.37
C ALA A 182 2.63 -2.07 -1.40
N ALA A 183 3.94 -2.22 -1.61
CA ALA A 183 4.82 -2.95 -0.69
C ALA A 183 4.90 -2.25 0.68
N ALA A 184 4.97 -0.92 0.70
CA ALA A 184 4.99 -0.13 1.93
C ALA A 184 3.68 -0.26 2.74
N ILE A 185 2.51 -0.33 2.09
CA ILE A 185 1.22 -0.56 2.77
C ILE A 185 1.22 -1.95 3.43
N ALA A 186 1.71 -2.99 2.76
CA ALA A 186 1.78 -4.33 3.34
C ALA A 186 2.60 -4.36 4.63
N ASN A 187 3.69 -3.56 4.71
CA ASN A 187 4.47 -3.36 5.93
C ASN A 187 3.78 -2.43 6.95
N GLY A 188 3.15 -1.36 6.49
CA GLY A 188 2.56 -0.33 7.33
C GLY A 188 1.19 -0.71 7.93
N ALA A 189 0.56 -1.76 7.39
CA ALA A 189 -0.72 -2.24 7.89
C ALA A 189 -0.67 -2.70 9.37
N VAL A 190 0.51 -3.06 9.89
CA VAL A 190 0.71 -3.51 11.29
C VAL A 190 0.07 -2.57 12.29
N ILE A 191 0.30 -1.27 12.16
CA ILE A 191 -0.23 -0.24 13.07
C ILE A 191 -1.75 -0.18 12.96
N VAL A 192 -2.26 -0.13 11.74
CA VAL A 192 -3.71 -0.04 11.46
C VAL A 192 -4.43 -1.29 11.92
N GLU A 193 -3.89 -2.47 11.60
CA GLU A 193 -4.45 -3.75 12.03
C GLU A 193 -4.51 -3.87 13.56
N THR A 194 -3.45 -3.42 14.25
CA THR A 194 -3.40 -3.46 15.72
C THR A 194 -4.40 -2.49 16.34
N ILE A 195 -4.48 -1.24 15.86
CA ILE A 195 -5.39 -0.22 16.41
C ILE A 195 -6.85 -0.60 16.18
N PHE A 196 -7.18 -1.10 14.98
CA PHE A 196 -8.56 -1.46 14.62
C PHE A 196 -8.91 -2.92 14.94
N GLY A 197 -7.99 -3.71 15.49
CA GLY A 197 -8.24 -5.09 15.86
C GLY A 197 -8.45 -6.05 14.68
N TRP A 198 -7.87 -5.73 13.50
CA TRP A 198 -7.96 -6.57 12.31
C TRP A 198 -6.99 -7.76 12.39
N PRO A 199 -7.43 -9.00 12.09
CA PRO A 199 -6.63 -10.22 12.26
C PRO A 199 -5.69 -10.46 11.07
N GLY A 200 -4.95 -9.43 10.66
CA GLY A 200 -3.91 -9.53 9.67
C GLY A 200 -2.56 -9.97 10.25
N ILE A 201 -1.55 -10.10 9.37
CA ILE A 201 -0.20 -10.54 9.75
C ILE A 201 0.44 -9.58 10.76
N GLY A 202 0.24 -8.28 10.61
CA GLY A 202 0.83 -7.28 11.49
C GLY A 202 0.33 -7.40 12.92
N LYS A 203 -1.00 -7.50 13.11
CA LYS A 203 -1.59 -7.74 14.42
C LYS A 203 -1.16 -9.09 14.97
N LEU A 204 -1.18 -10.16 14.16
CA LEU A 204 -0.72 -11.48 14.55
C LEU A 204 0.71 -11.44 15.08
N MET A 205 1.61 -10.73 14.39
CA MET A 205 3.01 -10.60 14.81
C MET A 205 3.14 -9.89 16.17
N ILE A 206 2.45 -8.76 16.35
CA ILE A 206 2.46 -8.03 17.64
C ILE A 206 1.91 -8.90 18.77
N ASP A 207 0.76 -9.54 18.57
CA ASP A 207 0.15 -10.43 19.56
C ASP A 207 1.10 -11.58 19.93
N SER A 208 1.78 -12.17 18.94
CA SER A 208 2.74 -13.27 19.14
C SER A 208 4.00 -12.83 19.88
N ILE A 209 4.51 -11.61 19.63
CA ILE A 209 5.62 -11.01 20.39
C ILE A 209 5.24 -10.88 21.86
N LEU A 210 4.07 -10.31 22.15
CA LEU A 210 3.57 -10.10 23.52
C LEU A 210 3.33 -11.44 24.26
N GLN A 211 2.95 -12.48 23.52
CA GLN A 211 2.71 -13.84 24.03
C GLN A 211 3.98 -14.71 24.05
N ARG A 212 5.11 -14.21 23.55
CA ARG A 212 6.39 -14.92 23.39
C ARG A 212 6.27 -16.19 22.56
N ASP A 213 5.42 -16.18 21.52
CA ASP A 213 5.25 -17.27 20.56
C ASP A 213 6.26 -17.10 19.41
N PHE A 214 7.50 -17.50 19.64
CA PHE A 214 8.60 -17.25 18.73
C PHE A 214 8.44 -17.94 17.36
N ALA A 215 7.80 -19.11 17.31
CA ALA A 215 7.54 -19.83 16.07
C ALA A 215 6.66 -18.98 15.12
N VAL A 216 5.57 -18.42 15.64
CA VAL A 216 4.67 -17.55 14.87
C VAL A 216 5.35 -16.23 14.50
N VAL A 217 6.18 -15.64 15.39
CA VAL A 217 6.93 -14.41 15.08
C VAL A 217 7.90 -14.64 13.92
N GLN A 218 8.68 -15.71 13.97
CA GLN A 218 9.64 -16.04 12.90
C GLN A 218 8.93 -16.36 11.59
N ALA A 219 7.89 -17.19 11.63
CA ALA A 219 7.06 -17.49 10.46
C ALA A 219 6.45 -16.20 9.85
N SER A 220 5.89 -15.31 10.69
CA SER A 220 5.30 -14.06 10.23
C SER A 220 6.32 -13.16 9.53
N ILE A 221 7.52 -13.00 10.09
CA ILE A 221 8.60 -12.18 9.48
C ILE A 221 9.02 -12.76 8.12
N LEU A 222 9.30 -14.06 8.06
CA LEU A 222 9.79 -14.71 6.85
C LEU A 222 8.72 -14.71 5.74
N ILE A 223 7.50 -15.06 6.07
CA ILE A 223 6.41 -15.07 5.10
C ILE A 223 6.08 -13.66 4.62
N THR A 224 6.07 -12.67 5.52
CA THR A 224 5.88 -11.27 5.11
C THR A 224 6.97 -10.82 4.15
N ALA A 225 8.23 -11.17 4.41
CA ALA A 225 9.34 -10.87 3.50
C ALA A 225 9.14 -11.52 2.12
N ILE A 226 8.73 -12.80 2.08
CA ILE A 226 8.43 -13.51 0.81
C ILE A 226 7.27 -12.83 0.07
N VAL A 227 6.20 -12.45 0.77
CA VAL A 227 5.05 -11.76 0.16
C VAL A 227 5.49 -10.42 -0.44
N ILE A 228 6.28 -9.63 0.28
CA ILE A 228 6.77 -8.33 -0.20
C ILE A 228 7.67 -8.51 -1.42
N LEU A 229 8.61 -9.46 -1.38
CA LEU A 229 9.47 -9.78 -2.52
C LEU A 229 8.63 -10.22 -3.73
N SER A 230 7.61 -11.04 -3.52
CA SER A 230 6.70 -11.48 -4.58
C SER A 230 5.94 -10.32 -5.20
N ILE A 231 5.43 -9.39 -4.38
CA ILE A 231 4.77 -8.17 -4.84
C ILE A 231 5.74 -7.35 -5.69
N ASN A 232 6.97 -7.11 -5.22
CA ASN A 232 7.98 -6.35 -5.96
C ASN A 232 8.30 -7.00 -7.32
N ILE A 233 8.50 -8.33 -7.36
CA ILE A 233 8.74 -9.06 -8.61
C ILE A 233 7.55 -8.90 -9.58
N ILE A 234 6.32 -9.00 -9.09
CA ILE A 234 5.12 -8.81 -9.92
C ILE A 234 5.08 -7.39 -10.50
N ILE A 235 5.44 -6.39 -9.69
CA ILE A 235 5.49 -4.99 -10.12
C ILE A 235 6.59 -4.79 -11.18
N ASP A 236 7.77 -5.36 -10.98
CA ASP A 236 8.88 -5.28 -11.94
C ASP A 236 8.51 -5.93 -13.28
N ILE A 237 7.84 -7.08 -13.23
CA ILE A 237 7.32 -7.75 -14.43
C ILE A 237 6.27 -6.87 -15.12
N ALA A 238 5.33 -6.30 -14.36
CA ALA A 238 4.31 -5.42 -14.90
C ALA A 238 4.94 -4.18 -15.56
N TYR A 239 5.97 -3.62 -14.93
CA TYR A 239 6.74 -2.50 -15.47
C TYR A 239 7.45 -2.88 -16.78
N ALA A 240 8.15 -4.02 -16.81
CA ALA A 240 8.84 -4.51 -18.01
C ALA A 240 7.88 -4.79 -19.19
N VAL A 241 6.64 -5.17 -18.91
CA VAL A 241 5.60 -5.37 -19.93
C VAL A 241 5.03 -4.04 -20.45
N LEU A 242 4.88 -3.05 -19.56
CA LEU A 242 4.27 -1.75 -19.88
C LEU A 242 5.25 -0.76 -20.53
N ASP A 243 6.56 -0.89 -20.28
CA ASP A 243 7.58 -0.04 -20.90
C ASP A 243 8.38 -0.81 -21.96
N PRO A 244 8.00 -0.69 -23.26
CA PRO A 244 8.71 -1.37 -24.34
C PRO A 244 10.16 -0.88 -24.55
N ARG A 245 10.55 0.24 -23.93
CA ARG A 245 11.89 0.83 -24.07
C ARG A 245 12.97 0.03 -23.31
N ILE A 246 12.57 -0.78 -22.33
CA ILE A 246 13.49 -1.62 -21.54
C ILE A 246 13.90 -2.89 -22.32
N ARG A 247 13.14 -3.30 -23.33
CA ARG A 247 13.42 -4.50 -24.13
C ARG A 247 14.62 -4.41 -25.08
N HIS A 248 15.25 -3.24 -25.20
CA HIS A 248 16.31 -2.96 -26.17
C HIS A 248 17.67 -2.59 -25.53
N LYS A 249 17.94 -3.04 -24.31
CA LYS A 249 19.30 -3.00 -23.75
C LYS A 249 19.80 -4.40 -23.41
#